data_3a3a82ff506d30f4bbe1d41dd19a32e3
#
_entry.id   3a3a82ff506d30f4bbe1d41dd19a32e3
#
_cell.length_a   1.000
_cell.length_b   1.000
_cell.length_c   1.000
_cell.angle_alpha   90.00
_cell.angle_beta   90.00
_cell.angle_gamma   90.00
#
_symmetry.space_group_name_H-M   'P 1'
#
loop_
_entity.id
_entity.type
_entity.pdbx_description
1 polymer ?
#
loop_
_entity_poly.entity_id
_entity_poly.type
_entity_poly.pdbx_seq_one_letter_code
_entity_poly.pdbx_strand_id
1 'polypeptide(L)'
;MRREDFVFCIGYEGNAAIVDGRLRARNAGRSTRELAEAGLYKQALCSAYWSRKPEELEEVLQVYNSRTEHPVSSSAELSRIYGISGIPEGAAKIKVI
;
A
#
# COMPACT_ATOMS: atom_id res chain seq x y z
N MET A 1 2.96 -14.82 1.95
CA MET A 1 3.10 -13.37 2.20
C MET A 1 2.06 -12.94 3.21
N ARG A 2 2.47 -12.19 4.21
CA ARG A 2 1.56 -11.60 5.20
C ARG A 2 1.18 -10.18 4.78
N ARG A 3 0.12 -9.63 5.38
CA ARG A 3 -0.32 -8.25 5.12
C ARG A 3 0.85 -7.25 5.23
N GLU A 4 1.59 -7.30 6.33
CA GLU A 4 2.69 -6.35 6.58
C GLU A 4 3.81 -6.48 5.54
N ASP A 5 4.04 -7.66 5.01
CA ASP A 5 5.04 -7.88 3.96
C ASP A 5 4.59 -7.23 2.65
N PHE A 6 3.33 -7.37 2.29
CA PHE A 6 2.77 -6.75 1.10
C PHE A 6 2.71 -5.23 1.24
N VAL A 7 2.20 -4.74 2.35
CA VAL A 7 2.03 -3.30 2.61
C VAL A 7 3.37 -2.56 2.55
N PHE A 8 4.43 -3.13 3.10
CA PHE A 8 5.74 -2.49 3.17
C PHE A 8 6.74 -3.01 2.15
N CYS A 9 6.26 -3.67 1.11
CA CYS A 9 7.08 -4.12 0.00
C CYS A 9 7.48 -2.92 -0.88
N ILE A 10 8.76 -2.82 -1.20
CA ILE A 10 9.30 -1.75 -2.04
C ILE A 10 9.67 -2.23 -3.44
N GLY A 11 9.54 -3.50 -3.70
CA GLY A 11 9.82 -4.07 -5.01
C GLY A 11 9.96 -5.57 -4.97
N TYR A 12 10.27 -6.15 -6.12
CA TYR A 12 10.43 -7.60 -6.26
C TYR A 12 11.74 -7.91 -6.95
N GLU A 13 12.39 -8.97 -6.51
CA GLU A 13 13.59 -9.50 -7.12
C GLU A 13 13.36 -11.00 -7.40
N GLY A 14 13.05 -11.34 -8.65
CA GLY A 14 12.60 -12.67 -8.99
C GLY A 14 11.29 -13.00 -8.28
N ASN A 15 11.26 -14.06 -7.49
CA ASN A 15 10.08 -14.45 -6.70
C ASN A 15 10.14 -13.94 -5.25
N ALA A 16 11.07 -13.05 -4.95
CA ALA A 16 11.22 -12.48 -3.61
C ALA A 16 10.62 -11.08 -3.53
N ALA A 17 9.79 -10.83 -2.52
CA ALA A 17 9.34 -9.49 -2.18
C ALA A 17 10.37 -8.83 -1.28
N ILE A 18 10.80 -7.63 -1.63
CA ILE A 18 11.76 -6.85 -0.85
C ILE A 18 10.96 -5.94 0.08
N VAL A 19 11.15 -6.11 1.38
CA VAL A 19 10.37 -5.40 2.40
C VAL A 19 11.26 -4.40 3.14
N ASP A 20 10.74 -3.17 3.28
CA ASP A 20 11.37 -2.15 4.12
C ASP A 20 11.10 -2.47 5.59
N GLY A 21 12.09 -3.05 6.25
CA GLY A 21 11.95 -3.51 7.64
C GLY A 21 11.76 -2.39 8.64
N ARG A 22 12.36 -1.22 8.42
CA ARG A 22 12.22 -0.08 9.32
C ARG A 22 10.82 0.51 9.23
N LEU A 23 10.33 0.72 8.02
CA LEU A 23 9.00 1.26 7.81
C LEU A 23 7.94 0.31 8.36
N ARG A 24 8.11 -0.99 8.11
CA ARG A 24 7.23 -2.03 8.66
C ARG A 24 7.20 -1.99 10.19
N ALA A 25 8.36 -1.93 10.82
CA ALA A 25 8.45 -1.91 12.29
C ALA A 25 7.77 -0.69 12.90
N ARG A 26 7.89 0.48 12.27
CA ARG A 26 7.28 1.72 12.75
C ARG A 26 5.76 1.75 12.59
N ASN A 27 5.24 1.03 11.60
CA ASN A 27 3.84 1.18 11.16
C ASN A 27 3.04 -0.12 11.22
N ALA A 28 3.61 -1.19 11.75
CA ALA A 28 2.92 -2.47 11.86
C ALA A 28 1.61 -2.32 12.63
N GLY A 29 0.55 -2.94 12.13
CA GLY A 29 -0.76 -2.91 12.76
C GLY A 29 -1.59 -1.66 12.48
N ARG A 30 -1.08 -0.67 11.75
CA ARG A 30 -1.87 0.50 11.37
C ARG A 30 -2.93 0.12 10.35
N SER A 31 -4.13 0.71 10.50
CA SER A 31 -5.21 0.53 9.57
C SER A 31 -4.93 1.26 8.25
N THR A 32 -5.71 0.95 7.22
CA THR A 32 -5.65 1.65 5.95
C THR A 32 -5.78 3.16 6.13
N ARG A 33 -6.75 3.60 6.93
CA ARG A 33 -6.96 5.02 7.18
C ARG A 33 -5.78 5.65 7.92
N GLU A 34 -5.26 4.98 8.94
CA GLU A 34 -4.12 5.48 9.70
C GLU A 34 -2.88 5.63 8.81
N LEU A 35 -2.64 4.69 7.91
CA LEU A 35 -1.54 4.78 6.96
C LEU A 35 -1.73 5.97 6.01
N ALA A 36 -2.94 6.18 5.50
CA ALA A 36 -3.24 7.31 4.63
C ALA A 36 -3.07 8.64 5.36
N GLU A 37 -3.55 8.74 6.59
CA GLU A 37 -3.42 9.96 7.41
C GLU A 37 -1.97 10.27 7.76
N ALA A 38 -1.13 9.26 7.84
CA ALA A 38 0.32 9.42 8.02
C ALA A 38 1.06 9.84 6.74
N GLY A 39 0.35 9.96 5.61
CA GLY A 39 0.94 10.28 4.31
C GLY A 39 1.54 9.10 3.57
N LEU A 40 1.33 7.88 4.08
CA LEU A 40 1.84 6.65 3.48
C LEU A 40 0.81 6.08 2.50
N TYR A 41 0.58 6.82 1.41
CA TYR A 41 -0.50 6.50 0.45
C TYR A 41 -0.29 5.19 -0.28
N LYS A 42 0.94 4.88 -0.69
CA LYS A 42 1.24 3.60 -1.32
C LYS A 42 0.91 2.45 -0.38
N GLN A 43 1.37 2.55 0.86
CA GLN A 43 1.13 1.54 1.89
C GLN A 43 -0.35 1.43 2.22
N ALA A 44 -1.04 2.56 2.29
CA ALA A 44 -2.49 2.57 2.52
C ALA A 44 -3.24 1.88 1.39
N LEU A 45 -2.88 2.14 0.14
CA LEU A 45 -3.48 1.46 -1.01
C LEU A 45 -3.23 -0.05 -0.96
N CYS A 46 -2.00 -0.46 -0.63
CA CYS A 46 -1.68 -1.88 -0.48
C CYS A 46 -2.51 -2.53 0.63
N SER A 47 -2.70 -1.83 1.75
CA SER A 47 -3.56 -2.31 2.84
C SER A 47 -5.01 -2.50 2.38
N ALA A 48 -5.52 -1.55 1.60
CA ALA A 48 -6.88 -1.63 1.05
C ALA A 48 -7.03 -2.81 0.08
N TYR A 49 -6.05 -3.02 -0.78
CA TYR A 49 -6.05 -4.18 -1.68
C TYR A 49 -6.00 -5.50 -0.91
N TRP A 50 -5.19 -5.55 0.14
CA TRP A 50 -5.09 -6.75 0.97
C TRP A 50 -6.40 -7.09 1.65
N SER A 51 -7.11 -6.09 2.19
CA SER A 51 -8.39 -6.29 2.87
C SER A 51 -9.53 -6.61 1.89
N ARG A 52 -9.37 -6.30 0.59
CA ARG A 52 -10.37 -6.50 -0.46
C ARG A 52 -11.68 -5.74 -0.19
N LYS A 53 -11.60 -4.59 0.46
CA LYS A 53 -12.74 -3.73 0.77
C LYS A 53 -12.67 -2.47 -0.09
N PRO A 54 -13.56 -2.31 -1.07
CA PRO A 54 -13.56 -1.12 -1.93
C PRO A 54 -13.70 0.19 -1.17
N GLU A 55 -14.41 0.18 -0.06
CA GLU A 55 -14.58 1.37 0.80
C GLU A 55 -13.25 1.86 1.39
N GLU A 56 -12.28 0.97 1.60
CA GLU A 56 -10.96 1.38 2.08
C GLU A 56 -10.15 2.09 0.99
N LEU A 57 -10.32 1.68 -0.27
CA LEU A 57 -9.71 2.40 -1.39
C LEU A 57 -10.26 3.83 -1.47
N GLU A 58 -11.56 3.99 -1.25
CA GLU A 58 -12.19 5.31 -1.24
C GLU A 58 -11.70 6.17 -0.08
N GLU A 59 -11.46 5.58 1.09
CA GLU A 59 -10.89 6.30 2.23
C GLU A 59 -9.50 6.87 1.89
N VAL A 60 -8.66 6.09 1.24
CA VAL A 60 -7.32 6.55 0.81
C VAL A 60 -7.46 7.69 -0.19
N LEU A 61 -8.36 7.55 -1.15
CA LEU A 61 -8.61 8.59 -2.15
C LEU A 61 -9.05 9.89 -1.50
N GLN A 62 -9.97 9.83 -0.54
CA GLN A 62 -10.46 10.99 0.18
C GLN A 62 -9.35 11.71 0.93
N VAL A 63 -8.54 10.97 1.68
CA VAL A 63 -7.42 11.55 2.43
C VAL A 63 -6.41 12.18 1.47
N TYR A 64 -6.03 11.47 0.42
CA TYR A 64 -5.12 11.99 -0.59
C TYR A 64 -5.63 13.28 -1.20
N ASN A 65 -6.87 13.28 -1.70
CA ASN A 65 -7.45 14.44 -2.38
C ASN A 65 -7.64 15.65 -1.45
N SER A 66 -7.79 15.42 -0.15
CA SER A 66 -7.90 16.50 0.82
C SER A 66 -6.56 17.23 1.08
N ARG A 67 -5.45 16.63 0.68
CA ARG A 67 -4.10 17.14 0.97
C ARG A 67 -3.27 17.47 -0.26
N THR A 68 -3.68 17.04 -1.45
CA THR A 68 -2.96 17.30 -2.69
C THR A 68 -3.49 18.55 -3.40
N GLU A 69 -2.61 19.20 -4.16
CA GLU A 69 -3.00 20.29 -5.07
C GLU A 69 -3.52 19.74 -6.40
N HIS A 70 -3.30 18.46 -6.67
CA HIS A 70 -3.68 17.81 -7.91
C HIS A 70 -4.56 16.58 -7.63
N PRO A 71 -5.85 16.80 -7.27
CA PRO A 71 -6.73 15.67 -6.97
C PRO A 71 -6.90 14.73 -8.16
N VAL A 72 -7.09 13.46 -7.86
CA VAL A 72 -7.35 12.44 -8.87
C VAL A 72 -8.81 11.98 -8.80
N SER A 73 -9.33 11.46 -9.90
CA SER A 73 -10.76 11.16 -10.02
C SER A 73 -11.16 9.79 -9.47
N SER A 74 -10.20 8.88 -9.30
CA SER A 74 -10.51 7.52 -8.84
C SER A 74 -9.36 6.87 -8.11
N SER A 75 -9.66 5.86 -7.29
CA SER A 75 -8.64 5.06 -6.62
C SER A 75 -7.80 4.28 -7.63
N ALA A 76 -8.37 3.90 -8.76
CA ALA A 76 -7.63 3.23 -9.83
C ALA A 76 -6.53 4.13 -10.42
N GLU A 77 -6.85 5.41 -10.62
CA GLU A 77 -5.87 6.39 -11.07
C GLU A 77 -4.76 6.58 -10.04
N LEU A 78 -5.12 6.70 -8.76
CA LEU A 78 -4.16 6.84 -7.68
C LEU A 78 -3.24 5.60 -7.60
N SER A 79 -3.80 4.42 -7.73
CA SER A 79 -3.03 3.16 -7.74
C SER A 79 -2.01 3.12 -8.87
N ARG A 80 -2.37 3.61 -10.05
CA ARG A 80 -1.44 3.70 -11.18
C ARG A 80 -0.28 4.66 -10.92
N ILE A 81 -0.55 5.79 -10.27
CA ILE A 81 0.50 6.75 -9.88
C ILE A 81 1.54 6.07 -8.99
N TYR A 82 1.11 5.23 -8.08
CA TYR A 82 2.01 4.52 -7.16
C TYR A 82 2.49 3.16 -7.70
N GLY A 83 2.08 2.79 -8.91
CA GLY A 83 2.52 1.55 -9.54
C GLY A 83 1.95 0.29 -8.91
N ILE A 84 0.76 0.37 -8.32
CA ILE A 84 0.13 -0.78 -7.65
C ILE A 84 -0.89 -1.40 -8.60
N SER A 85 -0.76 -2.69 -8.87
CA SER A 85 -1.68 -3.43 -9.73
C SER A 85 -2.45 -4.53 -8.99
N GLY A 86 -2.25 -4.67 -7.70
CA GLY A 86 -2.91 -5.68 -6.87
C GLY A 86 -1.92 -6.55 -6.11
N ILE A 87 -2.43 -7.61 -5.49
CA ILE A 87 -1.59 -8.54 -4.74
C ILE A 87 -0.90 -9.48 -5.74
N PRO A 88 0.44 -9.53 -5.75
CA PRO A 88 1.14 -10.39 -6.69
C PRO A 88 0.96 -11.86 -6.33
N GLU A 89 0.73 -12.68 -7.36
CA GLU A 89 0.75 -14.12 -7.20
C GLU A 89 2.20 -14.60 -7.36
N GLY A 90 2.57 -15.63 -6.63
CA GLY A 90 3.86 -16.29 -6.78
C GLY A 90 5.04 -15.63 -6.06
N ALA A 91 4.81 -14.63 -5.21
CA ALA A 91 5.85 -14.14 -4.32
C ALA A 91 6.09 -15.19 -3.22
N ALA A 92 7.09 -16.05 -3.42
CA ALA A 92 7.33 -17.19 -2.55
C ALA A 92 8.30 -16.87 -1.40
N LYS A 93 9.06 -15.80 -1.51
CA LYS A 93 10.10 -15.43 -0.54
C LYS A 93 9.97 -13.97 -0.13
N ILE A 94 10.38 -13.70 1.11
CA ILE A 94 10.40 -12.35 1.68
C ILE A 94 11.84 -12.03 2.06
N LYS A 95 12.34 -10.91 1.54
CA LYS A 95 13.67 -10.40 1.88
C LYS A 95 13.50 -9.06 2.58
N VAL A 96 13.83 -9.02 3.85
CA VAL A 96 13.74 -7.80 4.67
C VAL A 96 15.09 -7.08 4.64
N ILE A 97 15.05 -5.80 4.37
CA ILE A 97 16.24 -4.96 4.34
C ILE A 97 16.22 -3.89 5.43
#